data_13ad31db93fd48929f331cfa9a16de67
#
_entry.id   13ad31db93fd48929f331cfa9a16de67
#
_cell.length_a   1.000
_cell.length_b   1.000
_cell.length_c   1.000
_cell.angle_alpha   90.00
_cell.angle_beta   90.00
_cell.angle_gamma   90.00
#
_symmetry.space_group_name_H-M   'P 1'
#
loop_
_entity.id
_entity.type
_entity.pdbx_description
1 polymer ?
#
loop_
_entity_poly.entity_id
_entity_poly.type
_entity_poly.pdbx_seq_one_letter_code
_entity_poly.pdbx_strand_id
1 'polypeptide(L)'
;IKQYNSLGIPLHTIKKMLKGKTGIKNAFEAQLDTLKQEVEFALAKYRNAKDLQKLAAAYEQGQLFETGYRRDMHYVPLHKENDVLCTQYVNEGAGRAVFRVAKEDMYSSVLPDDVGVLMAGNPEESFENLRKIPPHAFYRILKFTPNVQKVGPEEIQEILEEMHDRGFMEAGDLFIYQVLFRESDMDAIGIEIEITSL
;
A
#
# COMPACT_ATOMS: atom_id res chain seq x y z
N ILE A 1 -16.87 -1.38 -36.04
CA ILE A 1 -15.45 -1.60 -35.65
C ILE A 1 -14.95 -0.39 -34.88
N LYS A 2 -15.03 0.86 -35.41
CA LYS A 2 -14.55 2.08 -34.71
C LYS A 2 -15.14 2.23 -33.32
N GLN A 3 -16.43 1.99 -33.14
CA GLN A 3 -17.15 2.14 -31.89
C GLN A 3 -16.68 1.12 -30.83
N TYR A 4 -16.38 -0.12 -31.21
CA TYR A 4 -15.84 -1.13 -30.29
C TYR A 4 -14.38 -0.83 -29.89
N ASN A 5 -13.60 -0.32 -30.83
CA ASN A 5 -12.21 0.05 -30.57
C ASN A 5 -12.11 1.25 -29.62
N SER A 6 -13.06 2.21 -29.72
CA SER A 6 -13.11 3.37 -28.80
C SER A 6 -13.48 2.97 -27.34
N LEU A 7 -14.04 1.79 -27.14
CA LEU A 7 -14.30 1.20 -25.82
C LEU A 7 -13.11 0.36 -25.30
N GLY A 8 -11.98 0.36 -26.02
CA GLY A 8 -10.79 -0.41 -25.63
C GLY A 8 -10.85 -1.90 -25.98
N ILE A 9 -11.89 -2.37 -26.69
CA ILE A 9 -11.97 -3.79 -27.09
C ILE A 9 -10.88 -4.09 -28.14
N PRO A 10 -9.96 -5.06 -27.88
CA PRO A 10 -8.87 -5.34 -28.79
C PRO A 10 -9.36 -5.78 -30.18
N LEU A 11 -8.66 -5.37 -31.22
CA LEU A 11 -9.04 -5.62 -32.63
C LEU A 11 -9.18 -7.11 -32.95
N HIS A 12 -8.36 -7.96 -32.34
CA HIS A 12 -8.44 -9.42 -32.51
C HIS A 12 -9.73 -9.99 -31.90
N THR A 13 -10.20 -9.43 -30.76
CA THR A 13 -11.48 -9.78 -30.12
C THR A 13 -12.64 -9.35 -30.98
N ILE A 14 -12.61 -8.12 -31.53
CA ILE A 14 -13.61 -7.64 -32.49
C ILE A 14 -13.70 -8.56 -33.70
N LYS A 15 -12.57 -8.98 -34.26
CA LYS A 15 -12.52 -9.95 -35.37
C LYS A 15 -13.13 -11.31 -35.01
N LYS A 16 -12.93 -11.80 -33.79
CA LYS A 16 -13.54 -13.06 -33.29
C LYS A 16 -15.06 -12.92 -33.12
N MET A 17 -15.52 -11.76 -32.59
CA MET A 17 -16.94 -11.43 -32.49
C MET A 17 -17.64 -11.43 -33.86
N LEU A 18 -17.06 -10.76 -34.87
CA LEU A 18 -17.58 -10.69 -36.22
C LEU A 18 -17.63 -12.06 -36.92
N LYS A 19 -16.76 -13.00 -36.51
CA LYS A 19 -16.74 -14.37 -37.02
C LYS A 19 -17.63 -15.34 -36.21
N GLY A 20 -18.39 -14.84 -35.23
CA GLY A 20 -19.23 -15.65 -34.35
C GLY A 20 -18.46 -16.59 -33.41
N LYS A 21 -17.13 -16.40 -33.27
CA LYS A 21 -16.27 -17.22 -32.41
C LYS A 21 -16.29 -16.80 -30.94
N THR A 22 -16.74 -15.58 -30.65
CA THR A 22 -16.87 -15.03 -29.30
C THR A 22 -18.18 -14.29 -29.22
N GLY A 23 -18.98 -14.56 -28.20
CA GLY A 23 -20.24 -13.84 -27.95
C GLY A 23 -19.97 -12.36 -27.66
N ILE A 24 -20.81 -11.49 -28.22
CA ILE A 24 -20.69 -10.03 -28.02
C ILE A 24 -20.74 -9.71 -26.52
N LYS A 25 -21.66 -10.35 -25.78
CA LYS A 25 -21.81 -10.16 -24.32
C LYS A 25 -20.51 -10.48 -23.59
N ASN A 26 -19.90 -11.63 -23.83
CA ASN A 26 -18.68 -12.06 -23.16
C ASN A 26 -17.48 -11.11 -23.44
N ALA A 27 -17.43 -10.55 -24.65
CA ALA A 27 -16.39 -9.56 -24.98
C ALA A 27 -16.57 -8.24 -24.23
N PHE A 28 -17.81 -7.80 -24.03
CA PHE A 28 -18.10 -6.63 -23.23
C PHE A 28 -17.89 -6.87 -21.73
N GLU A 29 -18.26 -8.03 -21.22
CA GLU A 29 -18.01 -8.41 -19.81
C GLU A 29 -16.51 -8.39 -19.52
N ALA A 30 -15.69 -9.04 -20.34
CA ALA A 30 -14.24 -9.01 -20.19
C ALA A 30 -13.65 -7.59 -20.25
N GLN A 31 -14.20 -6.73 -21.14
CA GLN A 31 -13.75 -5.35 -21.22
C GLN A 31 -14.17 -4.51 -20.00
N LEU A 32 -15.36 -4.74 -19.47
CA LEU A 32 -15.82 -4.07 -18.25
C LEU A 32 -14.96 -4.47 -17.04
N ASP A 33 -14.56 -5.74 -16.94
CA ASP A 33 -13.67 -6.20 -15.88
C ASP A 33 -12.30 -5.52 -15.99
N THR A 34 -11.73 -5.43 -17.21
CA THR A 34 -10.47 -4.71 -17.44
C THR A 34 -10.58 -3.24 -17.05
N LEU A 35 -11.63 -2.54 -17.48
CA LEU A 35 -11.84 -1.12 -17.15
C LEU A 35 -12.04 -0.92 -15.64
N LYS A 36 -12.72 -1.85 -14.97
CA LYS A 36 -12.88 -1.83 -13.51
C LYS A 36 -11.54 -1.92 -12.81
N GLN A 37 -10.67 -2.83 -13.23
CA GLN A 37 -9.31 -2.98 -12.68
C GLN A 37 -8.48 -1.71 -12.92
N GLU A 38 -8.52 -1.12 -14.12
CA GLU A 38 -7.84 0.14 -14.43
C GLU A 38 -8.30 1.29 -13.51
N VAL A 39 -9.61 1.39 -13.26
CA VAL A 39 -10.17 2.40 -12.35
C VAL A 39 -9.71 2.18 -10.91
N GLU A 40 -9.77 0.96 -10.40
CA GLU A 40 -9.30 0.63 -9.04
C GLU A 40 -7.82 0.93 -8.88
N PHE A 41 -7.02 0.59 -9.89
CA PHE A 41 -5.60 0.87 -9.90
C PHE A 41 -5.30 2.38 -9.91
N ALA A 42 -6.01 3.15 -10.74
CA ALA A 42 -5.89 4.61 -10.78
C ALA A 42 -6.31 5.26 -9.44
N LEU A 43 -7.34 4.73 -8.79
CA LEU A 43 -7.78 5.18 -7.47
C LEU A 43 -6.73 4.87 -6.39
N ALA A 44 -6.07 3.72 -6.44
CA ALA A 44 -4.99 3.36 -5.53
C ALA A 44 -3.81 4.33 -5.67
N LYS A 45 -3.39 4.63 -6.89
CA LYS A 45 -2.36 5.65 -7.18
C LYS A 45 -2.73 7.02 -6.61
N TYR A 46 -3.94 7.47 -6.88
CA TYR A 46 -4.42 8.76 -6.37
C TYR A 46 -4.42 8.83 -4.85
N ARG A 47 -4.88 7.78 -4.18
CA ARG A 47 -4.90 7.70 -2.70
C ARG A 47 -3.49 7.73 -2.12
N ASN A 48 -2.56 6.99 -2.72
CA ASN A 48 -1.16 6.96 -2.30
C ASN A 48 -0.49 8.34 -2.50
N ALA A 49 -0.69 8.98 -3.65
CA ALA A 49 -0.16 10.32 -3.92
C ALA A 49 -0.73 11.37 -2.95
N LYS A 50 -2.03 11.30 -2.65
CA LYS A 50 -2.67 12.20 -1.68
C LYS A 50 -2.15 12.00 -0.26
N ASP A 51 -1.85 10.78 0.12
CA ASP A 51 -1.26 10.47 1.42
C ASP A 51 0.16 11.05 1.54
N LEU A 52 0.98 10.86 0.50
CA LEU A 52 2.32 11.45 0.43
C LEU A 52 2.29 12.99 0.44
N GLN A 53 1.31 13.61 -0.22
CA GLN A 53 1.12 15.06 -0.20
C GLN A 53 0.82 15.57 1.22
N LYS A 54 -0.01 14.85 1.98
CA LYS A 54 -0.30 15.20 3.37
C LYS A 54 0.94 15.09 4.25
N LEU A 55 1.72 14.01 4.08
CA LEU A 55 2.98 13.82 4.79
C LEU A 55 3.96 14.95 4.50
N ALA A 56 4.11 15.34 3.23
CA ALA A 56 4.97 16.45 2.82
C ALA A 56 4.55 17.76 3.50
N ALA A 57 3.25 18.06 3.48
CA ALA A 57 2.73 19.27 4.12
C ALA A 57 2.92 19.27 5.64
N ALA A 58 2.77 18.13 6.31
CA ALA A 58 3.03 18.00 7.73
C ALA A 58 4.51 18.22 8.06
N TYR A 59 5.41 17.63 7.26
CA TYR A 59 6.85 17.81 7.38
C TYR A 59 7.28 19.28 7.22
N GLU A 60 6.78 19.97 6.19
CA GLU A 60 7.04 21.39 5.97
C GLU A 60 6.60 22.27 7.15
N GLN A 61 5.61 21.82 7.93
CA GLN A 61 5.13 22.48 9.16
C GLN A 61 5.90 22.05 10.42
N GLY A 62 6.93 21.22 10.28
CA GLY A 62 7.71 20.67 11.38
C GLY A 62 6.99 19.59 12.20
N GLN A 63 5.92 19.03 11.67
CA GLN A 63 5.18 17.93 12.31
C GLN A 63 5.81 16.59 11.91
N LEU A 64 6.41 15.93 12.90
CA LEU A 64 7.05 14.63 12.69
C LEU A 64 6.11 13.45 13.02
N PHE A 65 4.92 13.72 13.56
CA PHE A 65 3.92 12.69 13.80
C PHE A 65 2.52 13.15 13.36
N GLU A 66 1.68 12.20 13.04
CA GLU A 66 0.25 12.43 12.78
C GLU A 66 -0.59 11.25 13.25
N THR A 67 -1.86 11.52 13.48
CA THR A 67 -2.91 10.52 13.69
C THR A 67 -3.96 10.66 12.61
N GLY A 68 -4.62 9.57 12.28
CA GLY A 68 -5.65 9.60 11.27
C GLY A 68 -6.41 8.29 11.19
N TYR A 69 -7.18 8.16 10.11
CA TYR A 69 -7.97 6.98 9.85
C TYR A 69 -7.69 6.44 8.46
N ARG A 70 -7.37 5.17 8.39
CA ARG A 70 -7.21 4.41 7.14
C ARG A 70 -8.51 3.73 6.76
N ARG A 71 -8.79 3.70 5.48
CA ARG A 71 -9.81 2.82 4.90
C ARG A 71 -9.23 1.42 4.74
N ASP A 72 -10.03 0.51 4.18
CA ASP A 72 -9.56 -0.83 3.83
C ASP A 72 -8.22 -0.79 3.08
N MET A 73 -7.26 -1.53 3.61
CA MET A 73 -5.95 -1.75 3.04
C MET A 73 -5.76 -3.25 2.82
N HIS A 74 -4.82 -3.58 1.95
CA HIS A 74 -4.42 -4.97 1.72
C HIS A 74 -2.90 -5.06 1.85
N TYR A 75 -2.46 -6.05 2.62
CA TYR A 75 -1.06 -6.42 2.71
C TYR A 75 -0.82 -7.70 1.91
N VAL A 76 0.16 -7.67 1.03
CA VAL A 76 0.59 -8.80 0.22
C VAL A 76 2.04 -9.09 0.57
N PRO A 77 2.35 -10.25 1.20
CA PRO A 77 3.72 -10.62 1.49
C PRO A 77 4.49 -10.85 0.19
N LEU A 78 5.76 -10.45 0.18
CA LEU A 78 6.64 -10.62 -0.96
C LEU A 78 7.15 -12.07 -1.00
N HIS A 79 6.53 -12.88 -1.83
CA HIS A 79 6.93 -14.26 -2.12
C HIS A 79 7.19 -14.40 -3.62
N LYS A 80 7.87 -15.46 -4.03
CA LYS A 80 8.21 -15.69 -5.45
C LYS A 80 7.01 -15.62 -6.40
N GLU A 81 5.85 -16.09 -5.93
CA GLU A 81 4.60 -16.11 -6.69
C GLU A 81 4.02 -14.71 -6.90
N ASN A 82 4.22 -13.81 -5.95
CA ASN A 82 3.68 -12.44 -5.96
C ASN A 82 4.67 -11.39 -6.48
N ASP A 83 5.95 -11.73 -6.61
CA ASP A 83 7.05 -10.76 -6.80
C ASP A 83 6.84 -9.84 -8.00
N VAL A 84 6.46 -10.40 -9.15
CA VAL A 84 6.24 -9.62 -10.39
C VAL A 84 5.09 -8.62 -10.24
N LEU A 85 3.96 -9.06 -9.69
CA LEU A 85 2.78 -8.21 -9.50
C LEU A 85 3.04 -7.15 -8.41
N CYS A 86 3.65 -7.53 -7.29
CA CYS A 86 4.03 -6.60 -6.23
C CYS A 86 4.97 -5.51 -6.75
N THR A 87 6.00 -5.89 -7.52
CA THR A 87 6.94 -4.96 -8.15
C THR A 87 6.23 -3.99 -9.08
N GLN A 88 5.27 -4.47 -9.87
CA GLN A 88 4.48 -3.63 -10.75
C GLN A 88 3.67 -2.59 -9.95
N TYR A 89 2.94 -3.02 -8.90
CA TYR A 89 2.15 -2.12 -8.06
C TYR A 89 2.99 -1.03 -7.40
N VAL A 90 4.19 -1.36 -6.93
CA VAL A 90 5.13 -0.39 -6.34
C VAL A 90 5.66 0.58 -7.39
N ASN A 91 6.17 0.07 -8.51
CA ASN A 91 6.76 0.89 -9.57
C ASN A 91 5.75 1.85 -10.20
N GLU A 92 4.49 1.44 -10.28
CA GLU A 92 3.43 2.28 -10.79
C GLU A 92 2.77 3.18 -9.73
N GLY A 93 3.22 3.11 -8.48
CA GLY A 93 2.75 3.98 -7.39
C GLY A 93 1.37 3.60 -6.83
N ALA A 94 0.84 2.43 -7.16
CA ALA A 94 -0.43 1.92 -6.64
C ALA A 94 -0.28 1.16 -5.33
N GLY A 95 0.94 0.69 -5.02
CA GLY A 95 1.32 0.03 -3.78
C GLY A 95 2.54 0.69 -3.16
N ARG A 96 2.83 0.32 -1.93
CA ARG A 96 3.97 0.79 -1.15
C ARG A 96 4.72 -0.39 -0.57
N ALA A 97 6.01 -0.51 -0.88
CA ALA A 97 6.86 -1.51 -0.24
C ALA A 97 6.98 -1.20 1.26
N VAL A 98 6.80 -2.19 2.09
CA VAL A 98 6.80 -2.05 3.55
C VAL A 98 7.52 -3.22 4.21
N PHE A 99 8.15 -2.96 5.36
CA PHE A 99 8.44 -3.97 6.36
C PHE A 99 7.28 -4.00 7.33
N ARG A 100 6.77 -5.18 7.62
CA ARG A 100 5.70 -5.40 8.57
C ARG A 100 6.25 -6.01 9.83
N VAL A 101 5.85 -5.47 10.97
CA VAL A 101 6.05 -6.10 12.28
C VAL A 101 4.68 -6.43 12.85
N ALA A 102 4.42 -7.71 13.07
CA ALA A 102 3.17 -8.14 13.66
C ALA A 102 3.05 -7.60 15.10
N LYS A 103 1.83 -7.35 15.56
CA LYS A 103 1.59 -6.81 16.90
C LYS A 103 2.30 -7.61 17.99
N GLU A 104 2.25 -8.92 17.92
CA GLU A 104 2.89 -9.86 18.85
C GLU A 104 4.42 -9.79 18.87
N ASP A 105 5.03 -9.29 17.79
CA ASP A 105 6.49 -9.21 17.61
C ASP A 105 7.06 -7.82 17.93
N MET A 106 6.24 -6.81 18.19
CA MET A 106 6.69 -5.42 18.41
C MET A 106 7.61 -5.27 19.62
N TYR A 107 7.49 -6.16 20.61
CA TYR A 107 8.32 -6.18 21.82
C TYR A 107 9.41 -7.27 21.78
N SER A 108 9.59 -7.90 20.64
CA SER A 108 10.63 -8.91 20.44
C SER A 108 12.00 -8.26 20.30
N SER A 109 13.02 -8.93 20.82
CA SER A 109 14.42 -8.54 20.59
C SER A 109 14.92 -8.86 19.19
N VAL A 110 14.14 -9.61 18.40
CA VAL A 110 14.44 -9.98 17.01
C VAL A 110 13.20 -9.69 16.19
N LEU A 111 13.33 -8.80 15.21
CA LEU A 111 12.23 -8.50 14.28
C LEU A 111 12.17 -9.55 13.18
N PRO A 112 10.96 -9.98 12.80
CA PRO A 112 10.77 -10.85 11.66
C PRO A 112 11.14 -10.12 10.37
N ASP A 113 11.66 -10.85 9.38
CA ASP A 113 11.90 -10.35 8.02
C ASP A 113 10.62 -10.51 7.18
N ASP A 114 9.59 -9.71 7.51
CA ASP A 114 8.31 -9.73 6.81
C ASP A 114 8.20 -8.51 5.87
N VAL A 115 8.59 -8.72 4.62
CA VAL A 115 8.55 -7.71 3.57
C VAL A 115 7.34 -7.93 2.69
N GLY A 116 6.65 -6.87 2.32
CA GLY A 116 5.50 -6.96 1.45
C GLY A 116 5.12 -5.64 0.79
N VAL A 117 3.92 -5.61 0.23
CA VAL A 117 3.34 -4.42 -0.38
C VAL A 117 2.01 -4.09 0.27
N LEU A 118 1.89 -2.85 0.73
CA LEU A 118 0.66 -2.30 1.26
C LEU A 118 -0.08 -1.58 0.13
N MET A 119 -1.34 -1.95 -0.09
CA MET A 119 -2.17 -1.44 -1.18
C MET A 119 -3.48 -0.88 -0.64
N ALA A 120 -3.95 0.23 -1.22
CA ALA A 120 -5.26 0.80 -0.93
C ALA A 120 -6.27 0.36 -2.00
N GLY A 121 -7.46 -0.09 -1.59
CA GLY A 121 -8.52 -0.57 -2.50
C GLY A 121 -8.58 -2.08 -2.59
N ASN A 122 -9.19 -2.60 -3.65
CA ASN A 122 -9.28 -4.04 -3.90
C ASN A 122 -8.22 -4.43 -4.95
N PRO A 123 -7.07 -4.99 -4.53
CA PRO A 123 -6.12 -5.58 -5.48
C PRO A 123 -6.75 -6.80 -6.17
N GLU A 124 -6.13 -7.25 -7.24
CA GLU A 124 -6.56 -8.46 -7.94
C GLU A 124 -6.62 -9.65 -6.98
N GLU A 125 -7.64 -10.50 -7.14
CA GLU A 125 -7.82 -11.73 -6.34
C GLU A 125 -6.69 -12.78 -6.56
N SER A 126 -5.78 -12.50 -7.50
CA SER A 126 -4.68 -13.38 -7.88
C SER A 126 -3.49 -13.40 -6.92
N PHE A 127 -3.47 -12.51 -5.91
CA PHE A 127 -2.38 -12.51 -4.93
C PHE A 127 -2.53 -13.65 -3.92
N GLU A 128 -1.47 -14.43 -3.77
CA GLU A 128 -1.39 -15.44 -2.72
C GLU A 128 -1.16 -14.79 -1.35
N ASN A 129 -1.82 -15.33 -0.32
CA ASN A 129 -1.74 -14.86 1.06
C ASN A 129 -2.11 -13.38 1.27
N LEU A 130 -2.98 -12.85 0.41
CA LEU A 130 -3.54 -11.51 0.56
C LEU A 130 -4.21 -11.37 1.93
N ARG A 131 -3.74 -10.41 2.73
CA ARG A 131 -4.34 -10.07 4.02
C ARG A 131 -5.12 -8.78 3.91
N LYS A 132 -6.40 -8.83 4.15
CA LYS A 132 -7.22 -7.62 4.29
C LYS A 132 -6.99 -7.01 5.66
N ILE A 133 -6.64 -5.72 5.68
CA ILE A 133 -6.55 -4.90 6.89
C ILE A 133 -7.82 -4.05 6.92
N PRO A 134 -8.70 -4.23 7.92
CA PRO A 134 -9.95 -3.49 8.02
C PRO A 134 -9.69 -1.99 8.25
N PRO A 135 -10.69 -1.12 8.09
CA PRO A 135 -10.55 0.28 8.45
C PRO A 135 -10.12 0.45 9.91
N HIS A 136 -9.09 1.26 10.14
CA HIS A 136 -8.51 1.45 11.46
C HIS A 136 -7.99 2.88 11.67
N ALA A 137 -7.87 3.27 12.93
CA ALA A 137 -7.11 4.44 13.31
C ALA A 137 -5.61 4.13 13.29
N PHE A 138 -4.79 5.10 12.95
CA PHE A 138 -3.34 4.94 12.92
C PHE A 138 -2.63 6.09 13.63
N TYR A 139 -1.47 5.77 14.22
CA TYR A 139 -0.42 6.69 14.62
C TYR A 139 0.75 6.53 13.66
N ARG A 140 1.26 7.62 13.12
CA ARG A 140 2.38 7.60 12.19
C ARG A 140 3.43 8.61 12.62
N ILE A 141 4.69 8.18 12.63
CA ILE A 141 5.85 9.03 12.86
C ILE A 141 6.75 9.06 11.63
N LEU A 142 7.37 10.21 11.40
CA LEU A 142 8.40 10.41 10.40
C LEU A 142 9.75 10.42 11.10
N LYS A 143 10.63 9.50 10.72
CA LYS A 143 12.03 9.47 11.18
C LYS A 143 13.00 9.61 10.01
N PHE A 144 14.18 10.14 10.27
CA PHE A 144 15.26 10.20 9.31
C PHE A 144 16.34 9.21 9.69
N THR A 145 16.73 8.36 8.75
CA THR A 145 17.74 7.32 8.97
C THR A 145 18.69 7.23 7.77
N PRO A 146 19.97 6.96 8.01
CA PRO A 146 20.92 6.74 6.90
C PRO A 146 20.66 5.43 6.16
N ASN A 147 19.85 4.53 6.73
CA ASN A 147 19.54 3.24 6.12
C ASN A 147 18.19 2.70 6.61
N VAL A 148 17.21 2.65 5.71
CA VAL A 148 15.86 2.13 5.97
C VAL A 148 15.85 0.69 6.52
N GLN A 149 16.86 -0.12 6.17
CA GLN A 149 16.98 -1.51 6.62
C GLN A 149 17.50 -1.65 8.06
N LYS A 150 17.79 -0.55 8.75
CA LYS A 150 18.37 -0.55 10.11
C LYS A 150 17.40 -0.15 11.21
N VAL A 151 16.11 -0.13 10.96
CA VAL A 151 15.15 0.04 12.06
C VAL A 151 15.15 -1.23 12.88
N GLY A 152 15.71 -1.13 14.08
CA GLY A 152 15.86 -2.25 15.01
C GLY A 152 14.78 -2.28 16.09
N PRO A 153 14.79 -3.32 16.95
CA PRO A 153 13.85 -3.44 18.05
C PRO A 153 13.88 -2.25 19.01
N GLU A 154 15.06 -1.70 19.30
CA GLU A 154 15.24 -0.57 20.20
C GLU A 154 14.52 0.68 19.68
N GLU A 155 14.66 0.96 18.39
CA GLU A 155 13.99 2.12 17.75
C GLU A 155 12.46 1.96 17.73
N ILE A 156 11.96 0.74 17.58
CA ILE A 156 10.51 0.46 17.65
C ILE A 156 10.01 0.69 19.08
N GLN A 157 10.75 0.25 20.09
CA GLN A 157 10.38 0.47 21.49
C GLN A 157 10.32 1.96 21.83
N GLU A 158 11.31 2.76 21.40
CA GLU A 158 11.27 4.22 21.58
C GLU A 158 10.01 4.85 20.98
N ILE A 159 9.60 4.37 19.78
CA ILE A 159 8.41 4.89 19.11
C ILE A 159 7.13 4.49 19.85
N LEU A 160 7.08 3.24 20.37
CA LEU A 160 5.95 2.79 21.16
C LEU A 160 5.83 3.59 22.45
N GLU A 161 6.95 3.85 23.15
CA GLU A 161 6.98 4.70 24.32
C GLU A 161 6.48 6.10 24.02
N GLU A 162 6.99 6.75 22.97
CA GLU A 162 6.51 8.08 22.53
C GLU A 162 5.00 8.08 22.23
N MET A 163 4.51 7.05 21.57
CA MET A 163 3.09 6.88 21.26
C MET A 163 2.25 6.72 22.54
N HIS A 164 2.71 5.89 23.49
CA HIS A 164 2.05 5.69 24.80
C HIS A 164 2.03 6.96 25.64
N ASP A 165 3.13 7.72 25.67
CA ASP A 165 3.20 9.01 26.36
C ASP A 165 2.21 10.03 25.82
N ARG A 166 1.82 9.89 24.55
CA ARG A 166 0.76 10.69 23.92
C ARG A 166 -0.65 10.13 24.13
N GLY A 167 -0.78 9.01 24.85
CA GLY A 167 -2.07 8.40 25.21
C GLY A 167 -2.64 7.43 24.16
N PHE A 168 -1.84 7.01 23.19
CA PHE A 168 -2.26 6.01 22.20
C PHE A 168 -1.78 4.61 22.58
N MET A 169 -2.53 3.60 22.16
CA MET A 169 -2.19 2.19 22.37
C MET A 169 -2.25 1.43 21.04
N GLU A 170 -1.30 0.54 20.82
CA GLU A 170 -1.26 -0.32 19.64
C GLU A 170 -2.46 -1.28 19.60
N ALA A 171 -3.14 -1.33 18.45
CA ALA A 171 -4.27 -2.22 18.20
C ALA A 171 -3.94 -3.34 17.21
N GLY A 172 -3.01 -3.10 16.30
CA GLY A 172 -2.64 -4.03 15.23
C GLY A 172 -1.18 -3.90 14.82
N ASP A 173 -0.90 -4.21 13.56
CA ASP A 173 0.45 -4.31 13.03
C ASP A 173 1.14 -2.94 12.87
N LEU A 174 2.47 -2.96 12.79
CA LEU A 174 3.33 -1.83 12.48
C LEU A 174 3.89 -1.99 11.07
N PHE A 175 3.89 -0.89 10.31
CA PHE A 175 4.42 -0.85 8.96
C PHE A 175 5.51 0.23 8.83
N ILE A 176 6.67 -0.17 8.32
CA ILE A 176 7.81 0.72 8.07
C ILE A 176 7.95 0.84 6.56
N TYR A 177 8.01 2.06 6.04
CA TYR A 177 8.15 2.30 4.60
C TYR A 177 9.00 3.53 4.32
N GLN A 178 9.69 3.52 3.19
CA GLN A 178 10.45 4.68 2.73
C GLN A 178 9.50 5.78 2.23
N VAL A 179 9.80 7.00 2.61
CA VAL A 179 9.15 8.22 2.09
C VAL A 179 10.15 8.93 1.19
N LEU A 180 9.67 9.55 0.11
CA LEU A 180 10.53 10.18 -0.90
C LEU A 180 11.13 11.52 -0.45
N PHE A 181 11.32 11.72 0.86
CA PHE A 181 11.99 12.89 1.40
C PHE A 181 13.41 12.53 1.81
N ARG A 182 14.33 13.45 1.60
CA ARG A 182 15.69 13.38 2.09
C ARG A 182 16.02 14.64 2.86
N GLU A 183 16.68 14.48 3.97
CA GLU A 183 17.30 15.58 4.70
C GLU A 183 18.80 15.27 4.81
N SER A 184 19.62 16.04 4.11
CA SER A 184 21.07 15.76 3.95
C SER A 184 21.28 14.38 3.30
N ASP A 185 21.99 13.48 3.98
CA ASP A 185 22.28 12.12 3.53
C ASP A 185 21.34 11.06 4.15
N MET A 186 20.27 11.51 4.83
CA MET A 186 19.32 10.63 5.50
C MET A 186 18.03 10.48 4.69
N ASP A 187 17.56 9.26 4.56
CA ASP A 187 16.27 8.95 3.96
C ASP A 187 15.16 9.09 5.03
N ALA A 188 14.03 9.67 4.64
CA ALA A 188 12.86 9.68 5.50
C ALA A 188 12.14 8.33 5.43
N ILE A 189 11.78 7.82 6.60
CA ILE A 189 10.91 6.67 6.74
C ILE A 189 9.62 7.06 7.46
N GLY A 190 8.51 6.47 7.02
CA GLY A 190 7.25 6.49 7.75
C GLY A 190 7.13 5.21 8.56
N ILE A 191 6.81 5.33 9.84
CA ILE A 191 6.48 4.21 10.71
C ILE A 191 5.04 4.41 11.13
N GLU A 192 4.17 3.50 10.71
CA GLU A 192 2.72 3.57 10.92
C GLU A 192 2.27 2.40 11.78
N ILE A 193 1.56 2.69 12.85
CA ILE A 193 1.05 1.71 13.80
C ILE A 193 -0.46 1.81 13.85
N GLU A 194 -1.15 0.69 13.75
CA GLU A 194 -2.58 0.62 14.03
C GLU A 194 -2.82 0.85 15.51
N ILE A 195 -3.70 1.80 15.84
CA ILE A 195 -4.03 2.17 17.22
C ILE A 195 -5.49 1.92 17.54
N THR A 196 -5.79 1.78 18.83
CA THR A 196 -7.18 1.83 19.30
C THR A 196 -7.77 3.20 18.95
N SER A 197 -8.99 3.20 18.42
CA SER A 197 -9.71 4.46 18.19
C SER A 197 -9.82 5.24 19.47
N LEU A 198 -9.48 6.52 19.39
CA LEU A 198 -9.70 7.50 20.43
C LEU A 198 -11.18 7.64 20.77
#